data_fe0aa20d0f1e2bad6eb1e750948f8170
#
_entry.id   fe0aa20d0f1e2bad6eb1e750948f8170
#
_cell.length_a   1.000
_cell.length_b   1.000
_cell.length_c   1.000
_cell.angle_alpha   90.00
_cell.angle_beta   90.00
_cell.angle_gamma   90.00
#
_symmetry.space_group_name_H-M   'P 1'
#
loop_
_entity.id
_entity.type
_entity.pdbx_description
1 polymer ?
#
loop_
_entity_poly.entity_id
_entity_poly.type
_entity_poly.pdbx_seq_one_letter_code
_entity_poly.pdbx_strand_id
1 'polypeptide(L)'
;GRDVGVTVVAAALGAEPGVAALAISRATPTVSTMSARWRETVSGDAGFASVRWEDSVSVPVTTLDELVAAHGVPAFCKIDVEGFELEALSGLSRPLPALSFEYLPAAHDAALAALARVEALAPHVYRYSPIETMRWDTTAGDRWLDAGELAALLDRRRPWGRSGDVYARPAAS
;
A
#
# COMPACT_ATOMS: atom_id res chain seq x y z
N GLY A 1 5.47 6.66 -31.90
CA GLY A 1 5.22 6.53 -30.47
C GLY A 1 6.45 5.88 -29.84
N ARG A 2 6.93 6.39 -28.71
CA ARG A 2 7.95 5.69 -27.94
C ARG A 2 7.27 4.45 -27.34
N ASP A 3 7.79 3.27 -27.62
CA ASP A 3 7.43 2.05 -26.90
C ASP A 3 7.73 2.27 -25.43
N VAL A 4 6.67 2.36 -24.62
CA VAL A 4 6.82 2.41 -23.17
C VAL A 4 7.05 0.97 -22.73
N GLY A 5 8.33 0.58 -22.60
CA GLY A 5 8.69 -0.75 -22.15
C GLY A 5 8.12 -1.04 -20.76
N VAL A 6 7.50 -2.20 -20.58
CA VAL A 6 7.09 -2.73 -19.27
C VAL A 6 8.10 -3.79 -18.85
N THR A 7 8.67 -3.62 -17.65
CA THR A 7 9.50 -4.66 -17.02
C THR A 7 8.70 -5.33 -15.92
N VAL A 8 8.55 -6.65 -16.01
CA VAL A 8 7.91 -7.46 -14.97
C VAL A 8 9.00 -8.11 -14.12
N VAL A 9 8.94 -7.85 -12.81
CA VAL A 9 9.78 -8.52 -11.81
C VAL A 9 8.94 -9.55 -11.07
N ALA A 10 9.24 -10.84 -11.26
CA ALA A 10 8.49 -11.93 -10.65
C ALA A 10 8.93 -12.14 -9.19
N ALA A 11 8.68 -11.15 -8.33
CA ALA A 11 8.99 -11.17 -6.91
C ALA A 11 7.92 -10.41 -6.12
N ALA A 12 7.75 -10.76 -4.86
CA ALA A 12 6.96 -9.99 -3.91
C ALA A 12 7.84 -8.90 -3.26
N LEU A 13 7.22 -7.89 -2.64
CA LEU A 13 7.91 -6.86 -1.89
C LEU A 13 7.92 -7.19 -0.39
N GLY A 14 9.02 -6.89 0.29
CA GLY A 14 9.13 -7.05 1.73
C GLY A 14 10.18 -6.12 2.33
N ALA A 15 10.37 -6.22 3.66
CA ALA A 15 11.35 -5.43 4.40
C ALA A 15 12.80 -5.86 4.09
N GLU A 16 12.99 -7.14 3.78
CA GLU A 16 14.29 -7.75 3.49
C GLU A 16 14.15 -8.73 2.31
N PRO A 17 15.21 -8.93 1.51
CA PRO A 17 15.23 -9.95 0.46
C PRO A 17 15.12 -11.36 1.05
N GLY A 18 14.46 -12.26 0.30
CA GLY A 18 14.33 -13.64 0.76
C GLY A 18 13.34 -14.45 -0.04
N VAL A 19 12.66 -15.35 0.65
CA VAL A 19 11.60 -16.20 0.09
C VAL A 19 10.45 -16.23 1.09
N ALA A 20 9.22 -16.07 0.61
CA ALA A 20 8.03 -16.11 1.44
C ALA A 20 6.91 -16.95 0.82
N ALA A 21 5.94 -17.32 1.63
CA ALA A 21 4.73 -18.00 1.18
C ALA A 21 3.67 -16.96 0.79
N LEU A 22 3.23 -16.98 -0.45
CA LEU A 22 2.12 -16.19 -0.96
C LEU A 22 0.85 -17.06 -0.93
N ALA A 23 -0.14 -16.67 -0.12
CA ALA A 23 -1.44 -17.32 -0.09
C ALA A 23 -2.25 -16.90 -1.33
N ILE A 24 -2.76 -17.88 -2.07
CA ILE A 24 -3.44 -17.69 -3.35
C ILE A 24 -4.93 -17.89 -3.19
N SER A 25 -5.72 -16.91 -3.65
CA SER A 25 -7.14 -17.08 -3.91
C SER A 25 -7.36 -17.34 -5.41
N ARG A 26 -7.83 -18.54 -5.77
CA ARG A 26 -8.05 -18.88 -7.19
C ARG A 26 -9.23 -18.14 -7.79
N ALA A 27 -10.28 -17.94 -7.00
CA ALA A 27 -11.48 -17.25 -7.45
C ALA A 27 -11.29 -15.73 -7.55
N THR A 28 -10.41 -15.17 -6.71
CA THR A 28 -10.11 -13.73 -6.63
C THR A 28 -8.59 -13.52 -6.53
N PRO A 29 -7.83 -13.72 -7.62
CA PRO A 29 -6.36 -13.68 -7.58
C PRO A 29 -5.78 -12.34 -7.12
N THR A 30 -6.52 -11.25 -7.29
CA THR A 30 -6.15 -9.88 -6.88
C THR A 30 -5.98 -9.74 -5.37
N VAL A 31 -6.62 -10.57 -4.57
CA VAL A 31 -6.50 -10.58 -3.09
C VAL A 31 -5.53 -11.64 -2.58
N SER A 32 -4.62 -12.12 -3.42
CA SER A 32 -3.54 -13.01 -2.96
C SER A 32 -2.54 -12.21 -2.13
N THR A 33 -2.10 -12.75 -0.98
CA THR A 33 -1.33 -11.97 -0.01
C THR A 33 -0.29 -12.81 0.72
N MET A 34 0.78 -12.17 1.19
CA MET A 34 1.73 -12.73 2.14
C MET A 34 1.30 -12.50 3.60
N SER A 35 0.33 -11.61 3.85
CA SER A 35 -0.08 -11.22 5.19
C SER A 35 -1.10 -12.20 5.79
N ALA A 36 -0.66 -13.06 6.71
CA ALA A 36 -1.58 -13.89 7.49
C ALA A 36 -2.52 -13.02 8.36
N ARG A 37 -1.96 -11.97 8.98
CA ARG A 37 -2.73 -11.01 9.81
C ARG A 37 -3.82 -10.31 9.00
N TRP A 38 -3.53 -9.88 7.79
CA TRP A 38 -4.52 -9.24 6.92
C TRP A 38 -5.67 -10.21 6.60
N ARG A 39 -5.36 -11.45 6.24
CA ARG A 39 -6.39 -12.49 5.97
C ARG A 39 -7.32 -12.69 7.18
N GLU A 40 -6.77 -12.75 8.39
CA GLU A 40 -7.56 -12.83 9.63
C GLU A 40 -8.44 -11.59 9.81
N THR A 41 -7.88 -10.40 9.60
CA THR A 41 -8.58 -9.12 9.73
C THR A 41 -9.76 -9.03 8.77
N VAL A 42 -9.56 -9.35 7.48
CA VAL A 42 -10.61 -9.22 6.46
C VAL A 42 -11.60 -10.39 6.44
N SER A 43 -11.29 -11.50 7.09
CA SER A 43 -12.21 -12.66 7.16
C SER A 43 -13.56 -12.33 7.81
N GLY A 44 -13.62 -11.29 8.65
CA GLY A 44 -14.85 -10.78 9.25
C GLY A 44 -15.57 -9.69 8.43
N ASP A 45 -14.99 -9.24 7.33
CA ASP A 45 -15.55 -8.21 6.48
C ASP A 45 -16.46 -8.80 5.39
N ALA A 46 -17.65 -8.21 5.21
CA ALA A 46 -18.64 -8.70 4.25
C ALA A 46 -18.12 -8.68 2.80
N GLY A 47 -17.23 -7.74 2.46
CA GLY A 47 -16.60 -7.67 1.14
C GLY A 47 -15.71 -8.87 0.81
N PHE A 48 -15.19 -9.56 1.83
CA PHE A 48 -14.30 -10.71 1.71
C PHE A 48 -14.98 -12.05 2.07
N ALA A 49 -16.29 -12.07 2.32
CA ALA A 49 -17.01 -13.26 2.78
C ALA A 49 -16.89 -14.47 1.83
N SER A 50 -16.72 -14.23 0.53
CA SER A 50 -16.55 -15.28 -0.50
C SER A 50 -15.09 -15.63 -0.80
N VAL A 51 -14.13 -14.86 -0.29
CA VAL A 51 -12.70 -15.09 -0.55
C VAL A 51 -12.23 -16.34 0.19
N ARG A 52 -11.48 -17.17 -0.50
CA ARG A 52 -10.81 -18.35 0.06
C ARG A 52 -9.37 -18.38 -0.43
N TRP A 53 -8.45 -18.66 0.47
CA TRP A 53 -7.02 -18.84 0.15
C TRP A 53 -6.73 -20.34 0.22
N GLU A 54 -6.97 -21.02 -0.91
CA GLU A 54 -6.91 -22.48 -0.97
C GLU A 54 -5.50 -23.02 -1.14
N ASP A 55 -4.62 -22.20 -1.71
CA ASP A 55 -3.25 -22.57 -2.06
C ASP A 55 -2.22 -21.63 -1.46
N SER A 56 -0.98 -22.08 -1.52
CA SER A 56 0.18 -21.27 -1.20
C SER A 56 1.32 -21.61 -2.14
N VAL A 57 2.03 -20.60 -2.61
CA VAL A 57 3.23 -20.76 -3.42
C VAL A 57 4.41 -20.04 -2.77
N SER A 58 5.59 -20.61 -2.91
CA SER A 58 6.83 -19.96 -2.49
C SER A 58 7.25 -18.94 -3.56
N VAL A 59 7.46 -17.69 -3.18
CA VAL A 59 7.85 -16.60 -4.07
C VAL A 59 9.13 -15.93 -3.59
N PRO A 60 10.01 -15.48 -4.48
CA PRO A 60 11.12 -14.61 -4.09
C PRO A 60 10.59 -13.29 -3.54
N VAL A 61 11.28 -12.73 -2.57
CA VAL A 61 11.01 -11.40 -1.99
C VAL A 61 12.17 -10.48 -2.31
N THR A 62 11.87 -9.31 -2.79
CA THR A 62 12.82 -8.20 -2.99
C THR A 62 12.37 -6.98 -2.19
N THR A 63 13.20 -5.95 -2.13
CA THR A 63 12.88 -4.69 -1.45
C THR A 63 12.67 -3.56 -2.47
N LEU A 64 12.01 -2.48 -2.03
CA LEU A 64 11.91 -1.25 -2.83
C LEU A 64 13.29 -0.66 -3.10
N ASP A 65 14.23 -0.74 -2.15
CA ASP A 65 15.60 -0.26 -2.35
C ASP A 65 16.35 -1.04 -3.44
N GLU A 66 16.18 -2.38 -3.50
CA GLU A 66 16.78 -3.19 -4.57
C GLU A 66 16.18 -2.84 -5.94
N LEU A 67 14.87 -2.62 -6.02
CA LEU A 67 14.23 -2.19 -7.27
C LEU A 67 14.71 -0.80 -7.69
N VAL A 68 14.84 0.15 -6.75
CA VAL A 68 15.42 1.47 -7.04
C VAL A 68 16.86 1.38 -7.50
N ALA A 69 17.67 0.50 -6.89
CA ALA A 69 19.05 0.28 -7.30
C ALA A 69 19.15 -0.31 -8.72
N ALA A 70 18.24 -1.22 -9.06
CA ALA A 70 18.26 -1.90 -10.37
C ALA A 70 17.65 -1.05 -11.50
N HIS A 71 16.62 -0.24 -11.23
CA HIS A 71 15.80 0.42 -12.25
C HIS A 71 15.82 1.95 -12.18
N GLY A 72 16.46 2.52 -11.15
CA GLY A 72 16.45 3.95 -10.87
C GLY A 72 15.26 4.39 -10.00
N VAL A 73 15.31 5.64 -9.52
CA VAL A 73 14.26 6.22 -8.69
C VAL A 73 12.99 6.45 -9.53
N PRO A 74 11.84 5.86 -9.16
CA PRO A 74 10.61 6.06 -9.89
C PRO A 74 10.06 7.48 -9.67
N ALA A 75 9.38 8.04 -10.66
CA ALA A 75 8.64 9.29 -10.50
C ALA A 75 7.41 9.11 -9.58
N PHE A 76 6.84 7.91 -9.55
CA PHE A 76 5.72 7.52 -8.70
C PHE A 76 5.77 6.00 -8.42
N CYS A 77 5.45 5.61 -7.20
CA CYS A 77 5.37 4.22 -6.78
C CYS A 77 3.98 3.91 -6.20
N LYS A 78 3.17 3.06 -6.85
CA LYS A 78 1.96 2.51 -6.25
C LYS A 78 2.31 1.23 -5.50
N ILE A 79 1.91 1.16 -4.23
CA ILE A 79 2.06 -0.01 -3.36
C ILE A 79 0.66 -0.55 -3.09
N ASP A 80 0.39 -1.74 -3.61
CA ASP A 80 -0.90 -2.42 -3.56
C ASP A 80 -0.60 -3.91 -3.42
N VAL A 81 -0.44 -4.33 -2.19
CA VAL A 81 0.12 -5.64 -1.81
C VAL A 81 -0.75 -6.37 -0.78
N GLU A 82 -2.02 -6.00 -0.72
CA GLU A 82 -3.06 -6.68 0.03
C GLU A 82 -2.67 -6.93 1.50
N GLY A 83 -2.42 -5.83 2.22
CA GLY A 83 -2.11 -5.82 3.65
C GLY A 83 -0.65 -6.12 3.99
N PHE A 84 0.26 -5.94 3.04
CA PHE A 84 1.72 -6.06 3.24
C PHE A 84 2.44 -4.73 2.98
N GLU A 85 1.69 -3.60 2.99
CA GLU A 85 2.17 -2.26 2.67
C GLU A 85 3.28 -1.80 3.62
N LEU A 86 3.13 -2.07 4.92
CA LEU A 86 4.13 -1.73 5.93
C LEU A 86 5.45 -2.44 5.67
N GLU A 87 5.41 -3.73 5.36
CA GLU A 87 6.59 -4.54 5.07
C GLU A 87 7.25 -4.07 3.77
N ALA A 88 6.47 -3.79 2.73
CA ALA A 88 6.98 -3.23 1.49
C ALA A 88 7.65 -1.86 1.72
N LEU A 89 7.00 -0.96 2.46
CA LEU A 89 7.57 0.35 2.84
C LEU A 89 8.78 0.23 3.78
N SER A 90 8.87 -0.84 4.58
CA SER A 90 10.04 -1.09 5.44
C SER A 90 11.29 -1.44 4.64
N GLY A 91 11.13 -1.97 3.43
CA GLY A 91 12.21 -2.21 2.46
C GLY A 91 12.68 -0.96 1.68
N LEU A 92 12.26 0.23 2.09
CA LEU A 92 12.66 1.51 1.49
C LEU A 92 13.43 2.34 2.52
N SER A 93 14.66 2.77 2.19
CA SER A 93 15.53 3.53 3.10
C SER A 93 15.50 5.04 2.86
N ARG A 94 14.95 5.51 1.74
CA ARG A 94 14.93 6.92 1.32
C ARG A 94 13.55 7.32 0.81
N PRO A 95 13.13 8.58 0.98
CA PRO A 95 11.86 9.03 0.42
C PRO A 95 11.87 8.95 -1.12
N LEU A 96 10.74 8.56 -1.69
CA LEU A 96 10.48 8.63 -3.13
C LEU A 96 9.83 9.98 -3.50
N PRO A 97 9.93 10.43 -4.76
CA PRO A 97 9.28 11.67 -5.23
C PRO A 97 7.77 11.69 -4.99
N ALA A 98 7.11 10.56 -5.17
CA ALA A 98 5.71 10.35 -4.82
C ALA A 98 5.41 8.85 -4.70
N LEU A 99 4.48 8.50 -3.82
CA LEU A 99 3.99 7.13 -3.68
C LEU A 99 2.50 7.11 -3.32
N SER A 100 1.87 5.95 -3.48
CA SER A 100 0.58 5.67 -2.87
C SER A 100 0.58 4.27 -2.25
N PHE A 101 -0.27 4.09 -1.24
CA PHE A 101 -0.56 2.79 -0.64
C PHE A 101 -2.06 2.67 -0.34
N GLU A 102 -2.55 1.43 -0.33
CA GLU A 102 -3.96 1.18 -0.08
C GLU A 102 -4.33 1.44 1.39
N TYR A 103 -5.52 1.97 1.59
CA TYR A 103 -6.22 2.07 2.87
C TYR A 103 -7.45 1.18 2.86
N LEU A 104 -7.49 0.21 3.77
CA LEU A 104 -8.66 -0.61 4.02
C LEU A 104 -9.16 -0.34 5.45
N PRO A 105 -10.43 0.09 5.65
CA PRO A 105 -10.97 0.40 6.99
C PRO A 105 -10.88 -0.76 7.98
N ALA A 106 -11.02 -2.01 7.51
CA ALA A 106 -10.85 -3.21 8.33
C ALA A 106 -9.40 -3.36 8.85
N ALA A 107 -8.41 -2.86 8.10
CA ALA A 107 -6.99 -2.87 8.45
C ALA A 107 -6.45 -1.48 8.84
N HIS A 108 -7.28 -0.64 9.44
CA HIS A 108 -6.99 0.76 9.78
C HIS A 108 -5.64 0.95 10.50
N ASP A 109 -5.36 0.13 11.51
CA ASP A 109 -4.12 0.23 12.29
C ASP A 109 -2.87 -0.08 11.43
N ALA A 110 -2.99 -0.97 10.44
CA ALA A 110 -1.92 -1.25 9.49
C ALA A 110 -1.64 -0.04 8.59
N ALA A 111 -2.69 0.64 8.14
CA ALA A 111 -2.54 1.87 7.35
C ALA A 111 -1.90 3.01 8.16
N LEU A 112 -2.24 3.16 9.45
CA LEU A 112 -1.57 4.13 10.33
C LEU A 112 -0.10 3.76 10.55
N ALA A 113 0.24 2.48 10.65
CA ALA A 113 1.63 2.03 10.74
C ALA A 113 2.40 2.31 9.44
N ALA A 114 1.78 2.09 8.27
CA ALA A 114 2.35 2.45 6.97
C ALA A 114 2.59 3.98 6.87
N LEU A 115 1.62 4.80 7.31
CA LEU A 115 1.77 6.25 7.39
C LEU A 115 2.96 6.66 8.26
N ALA A 116 3.08 6.09 9.48
CA ALA A 116 4.19 6.36 10.37
C ALA A 116 5.54 5.94 9.76
N ARG A 117 5.57 4.85 8.98
CA ARG A 117 6.77 4.41 8.27
C ARG A 117 7.17 5.39 7.17
N VAL A 118 6.22 5.95 6.42
CA VAL A 118 6.49 6.99 5.42
C VAL A 118 7.05 8.25 6.07
N GLU A 119 6.47 8.70 7.20
CA GLU A 119 6.98 9.84 7.98
C GLU A 119 8.41 9.62 8.51
N ALA A 120 8.76 8.39 8.87
CA ALA A 120 10.11 8.05 9.33
C ALA A 120 11.17 8.19 8.22
N LEU A 121 10.80 8.20 6.95
CA LEU A 121 11.73 8.46 5.83
C LEU A 121 12.04 9.94 5.68
N ALA A 122 11.02 10.78 5.78
CA ALA A 122 11.09 12.25 5.76
C ALA A 122 9.68 12.81 6.06
N PRO A 123 9.52 14.08 6.42
CA PRO A 123 8.21 14.73 6.47
C PRO A 123 7.52 14.67 5.11
N HIS A 124 6.26 14.26 5.08
CA HIS A 124 5.45 14.16 3.87
C HIS A 124 4.16 14.97 3.98
N VAL A 125 3.54 15.21 2.84
CA VAL A 125 2.17 15.71 2.73
C VAL A 125 1.33 14.71 1.96
N TYR A 126 0.04 14.64 2.28
CA TYR A 126 -0.84 13.55 1.90
C TYR A 126 -2.13 14.02 1.24
N ARG A 127 -2.67 13.16 0.39
CA ARG A 127 -4.05 13.20 -0.07
C ARG A 127 -4.68 11.81 0.02
N TYR A 128 -5.99 11.75 0.14
CA TYR A 128 -6.76 10.52 0.14
C TYR A 128 -7.73 10.51 -1.03
N SER A 129 -7.81 9.40 -1.75
CA SER A 129 -8.79 9.14 -2.79
C SER A 129 -9.69 7.98 -2.33
N PRO A 130 -10.97 8.21 -2.02
CA PRO A 130 -11.88 7.16 -1.59
C PRO A 130 -12.25 6.28 -2.77
N ILE A 131 -12.28 4.99 -2.55
CA ILE A 131 -12.53 3.99 -3.58
C ILE A 131 -11.58 4.28 -4.77
N GLU A 132 -11.63 3.58 -5.83
CA GLU A 132 -10.81 3.84 -7.02
C GLU A 132 -11.37 4.99 -7.89
N THR A 133 -11.86 6.07 -7.25
CA THR A 133 -12.52 7.17 -7.96
C THR A 133 -11.56 8.10 -8.67
N MET A 134 -10.27 8.05 -8.35
CA MET A 134 -9.24 9.00 -8.82
C MET A 134 -9.58 10.46 -8.51
N ARG A 135 -10.38 10.71 -7.47
CA ARG A 135 -10.76 12.02 -6.98
C ARG A 135 -10.35 12.19 -5.53
N TRP A 136 -9.83 13.35 -5.21
CA TRP A 136 -9.44 13.65 -3.84
C TRP A 136 -10.64 13.78 -2.91
N ASP A 137 -10.51 13.25 -1.70
CA ASP A 137 -11.40 13.61 -0.60
C ASP A 137 -11.09 15.04 -0.17
N THR A 138 -12.06 15.92 -0.34
CA THR A 138 -11.92 17.35 0.01
C THR A 138 -12.63 17.73 1.31
N THR A 139 -13.07 16.75 2.11
CA THR A 139 -13.78 17.04 3.37
C THR A 139 -12.91 17.68 4.44
N ALA A 140 -11.58 17.54 4.33
CA ALA A 140 -10.58 18.25 5.14
C ALA A 140 -9.99 19.49 4.40
N GLY A 141 -10.65 19.95 3.33
CA GLY A 141 -10.19 21.01 2.44
C GLY A 141 -9.47 20.49 1.19
N ASP A 142 -9.53 21.25 0.09
CA ASP A 142 -8.82 20.90 -1.15
C ASP A 142 -7.35 21.31 -1.07
N ARG A 143 -6.59 20.62 -0.23
CA ARG A 143 -5.16 20.84 -0.01
C ARG A 143 -4.45 19.53 0.34
N TRP A 144 -3.15 19.54 0.34
CA TRP A 144 -2.35 18.49 0.93
C TRP A 144 -2.44 18.58 2.47
N LEU A 145 -2.56 17.44 3.13
CA LEU A 145 -2.70 17.28 4.57
C LEU A 145 -1.35 16.89 5.18
N ASP A 146 -1.11 17.22 6.43
CA ASP A 146 -0.04 16.59 7.20
C ASP A 146 -0.47 15.18 7.69
N ALA A 147 0.46 14.44 8.29
CA ALA A 147 0.20 13.07 8.75
C ALA A 147 -0.89 12.99 9.81
N GLY A 148 -0.95 13.95 10.74
CA GLY A 148 -1.97 13.99 11.79
C GLY A 148 -3.37 14.29 11.23
N GLU A 149 -3.45 15.21 10.28
CA GLU A 149 -4.69 15.56 9.57
C GLU A 149 -5.20 14.39 8.72
N LEU A 150 -4.28 13.67 8.03
CA LEU A 150 -4.64 12.47 7.30
C LEU A 150 -5.16 11.38 8.25
N ALA A 151 -4.45 11.08 9.34
CA ALA A 151 -4.89 10.09 10.31
C ALA A 151 -6.31 10.41 10.83
N ALA A 152 -6.57 11.66 11.19
CA ALA A 152 -7.90 12.11 11.61
C ALA A 152 -8.96 12.00 10.49
N LEU A 153 -8.59 12.18 9.23
CA LEU A 153 -9.48 11.95 8.09
C LEU A 153 -9.82 10.47 7.96
N LEU A 154 -8.83 9.59 8.01
CA LEU A 154 -9.02 8.14 7.92
C LEU A 154 -9.88 7.60 9.07
N ASP A 155 -9.69 8.09 10.30
CA ASP A 155 -10.53 7.78 11.45
C ASP A 155 -12.01 8.11 11.18
N ARG A 156 -12.27 9.29 10.65
CA ARG A 156 -13.65 9.70 10.28
C ARG A 156 -14.24 8.88 9.16
N ARG A 157 -13.40 8.34 8.26
CA ARG A 157 -13.81 7.51 7.12
C ARG A 157 -13.99 6.04 7.48
N ARG A 158 -13.35 5.57 8.53
CA ARG A 158 -13.41 4.17 8.99
C ARG A 158 -14.82 3.60 9.06
N PRO A 159 -15.84 4.28 9.64
CA PRO A 159 -17.20 3.74 9.73
C PRO A 159 -17.91 3.56 8.38
N TRP A 160 -17.40 4.17 7.30
CA TRP A 160 -18.02 4.06 5.98
C TRP A 160 -17.70 2.75 5.27
N GLY A 161 -16.73 1.98 5.79
CA GLY A 161 -16.39 0.65 5.32
C GLY A 161 -15.86 0.59 3.88
N ARG A 162 -15.34 1.71 3.35
CA ARG A 162 -14.87 1.79 1.96
C ARG A 162 -13.37 2.00 1.91
N SER A 163 -12.67 1.17 1.11
CA SER A 163 -11.24 1.31 0.83
C SER A 163 -10.91 2.60 0.06
N GLY A 164 -9.65 2.85 -0.16
CA GLY A 164 -9.16 3.94 -0.97
C GLY A 164 -7.63 3.98 -0.97
N ASP A 165 -7.06 4.96 -1.67
CA ASP A 165 -5.63 5.14 -1.76
C ASP A 165 -5.17 6.38 -0.99
N VAL A 166 -4.13 6.22 -0.20
CA VAL A 166 -3.36 7.32 0.40
C VAL A 166 -2.22 7.67 -0.55
N TYR A 167 -2.15 8.91 -0.96
CA TYR A 167 -1.06 9.47 -1.77
C TYR A 167 -0.15 10.30 -0.89
N ALA A 168 1.15 10.15 -1.08
CA ALA A 168 2.18 10.85 -0.32
C ALA A 168 3.25 11.44 -1.25
N ARG A 169 3.77 12.58 -0.88
CA ARG A 169 4.99 13.17 -1.44
C ARG A 169 5.76 13.90 -0.33
N PRO A 170 7.10 14.01 -0.44
CA PRO A 170 7.86 14.82 0.51
C PRO A 170 7.30 16.24 0.64
N ALA A 171 7.25 16.76 1.87
CA ALA A 171 6.91 18.15 2.11
C ALA A 171 7.96 19.05 1.43
N ALA A 172 7.53 20.15 0.84
CA ALA A 172 8.48 21.16 0.34
C ALA A 172 9.26 21.74 1.52
N SER A 173 10.57 21.82 1.36
CA SER A 173 11.49 22.47 2.32
C SER A 173 11.26 23.96 2.36
#